data_c64776ad792b87be0d4bcbb6db7e5fba
#
_entry.id   c64776ad792b87be0d4bcbb6db7e5fba
#
_cell.length_a   1.000
_cell.length_b   1.000
_cell.length_c   1.000
_cell.angle_alpha   90.00
_cell.angle_beta   90.00
_cell.angle_gamma   90.00
#
_symmetry.space_group_name_H-M   'P 1'
#
loop_
_entity.id
_entity.type
_entity.pdbx_description
1 polymer ?
#
loop_
_entity_poly.entity_id
_entity_poly.type
_entity_poly.pdbx_seq_one_letter_code
_entity_poly.pdbx_strand_id
1 'polypeptide(L)'
;MNKTELVAAMAEQAGLSKKDAEKALKAFTDVVAEELKKGEKIQLVGFGTFEVSERAAREGRNPQTGASMKIAASKAPKFKAGKALKDLVNA
;
A
#
# COMPACT_ATOMS: atom_id res chain seq x y z
N MET A 1 3.45 -13.63 9.34
CA MET A 1 2.31 -14.25 8.60
C MET A 1 2.50 -14.03 7.12
N ASN A 2 2.30 -15.06 6.34
CA ASN A 2 2.39 -14.96 4.87
C ASN A 2 0.98 -14.85 4.27
N LYS A 3 0.89 -14.79 2.93
CA LYS A 3 -0.39 -14.67 2.24
C LYS A 3 -1.32 -15.84 2.55
N THR A 4 -0.80 -17.06 2.57
CA THR A 4 -1.60 -18.25 2.83
C THR A 4 -2.22 -18.24 4.23
N GLU A 5 -1.44 -17.84 5.22
CA GLU A 5 -1.92 -17.72 6.60
C GLU A 5 -2.93 -16.57 6.73
N LEU A 6 -2.70 -15.46 6.04
CA LEU A 6 -3.64 -14.34 6.04
C LEU A 6 -4.99 -14.75 5.43
N VAL A 7 -4.98 -15.46 4.32
CA VAL A 7 -6.21 -15.96 3.67
C VAL A 7 -6.96 -16.89 4.61
N ALA A 8 -6.27 -17.79 5.30
CA ALA A 8 -6.90 -18.69 6.26
C ALA A 8 -7.56 -17.93 7.41
N ALA A 9 -6.89 -16.93 7.95
CA ALA A 9 -7.44 -16.10 9.02
C ALA A 9 -8.65 -15.29 8.54
N MET A 10 -8.59 -14.74 7.35
CA MET A 10 -9.70 -14.02 6.75
C MET A 10 -10.93 -14.92 6.54
N ALA A 11 -10.70 -16.12 6.05
CA ALA A 11 -11.76 -17.09 5.83
C ALA A 11 -12.48 -17.43 7.13
N GLU A 12 -11.73 -17.64 8.19
CA GLU A 12 -12.29 -17.95 9.50
C GLU A 12 -13.11 -16.78 10.06
N GLN A 13 -12.56 -15.57 10.03
CA GLN A 13 -13.25 -14.40 10.58
C GLN A 13 -14.49 -14.00 9.78
N ALA A 14 -14.43 -14.14 8.46
CA ALA A 14 -15.53 -13.72 7.59
C ALA A 14 -16.56 -14.84 7.35
N GLY A 15 -16.29 -16.05 7.80
CA GLY A 15 -17.18 -17.18 7.52
C GLY A 15 -17.16 -17.58 6.06
N LEU A 16 -16.03 -17.43 5.38
CA LEU A 16 -15.87 -17.75 3.97
C LEU A 16 -15.00 -19.01 3.80
N SER A 17 -15.12 -19.63 2.62
CA SER A 17 -14.13 -20.66 2.23
C SER A 17 -12.78 -19.99 1.99
N LYS A 18 -11.69 -20.75 2.08
CA LYS A 18 -10.36 -20.25 1.76
C LYS A 18 -10.28 -19.74 0.32
N LYS A 19 -10.96 -20.41 -0.60
CA LYS A 19 -11.03 -20.00 -2.00
C LYS A 19 -11.67 -18.62 -2.16
N ASP A 20 -12.80 -18.40 -1.50
CA ASP A 20 -13.50 -17.12 -1.56
C ASP A 20 -12.71 -16.01 -0.87
N ALA A 21 -12.07 -16.31 0.26
CA ALA A 21 -11.21 -15.36 0.96
C ALA A 21 -10.00 -14.96 0.10
N GLU A 22 -9.42 -15.92 -0.62
CA GLU A 22 -8.31 -15.63 -1.55
C GLU A 22 -8.75 -14.72 -2.69
N LYS A 23 -9.92 -14.98 -3.25
CA LYS A 23 -10.51 -14.11 -4.30
C LYS A 23 -10.77 -12.71 -3.78
N ALA A 24 -11.30 -12.59 -2.57
CA ALA A 24 -11.58 -11.31 -1.95
C ALA A 24 -10.29 -10.51 -1.71
N LEU A 25 -9.24 -11.17 -1.23
CA LEU A 25 -7.94 -10.52 -1.02
C LEU A 25 -7.34 -10.07 -2.34
N LYS A 26 -7.39 -10.93 -3.37
CA LYS A 26 -6.88 -10.57 -4.69
C LYS A 26 -7.62 -9.37 -5.26
N ALA A 27 -8.95 -9.38 -5.18
CA ALA A 27 -9.76 -8.26 -5.64
C ALA A 27 -9.42 -6.96 -4.89
N PHE A 28 -9.22 -7.05 -3.58
CA PHE A 28 -8.84 -5.90 -2.76
C PHE A 28 -7.49 -5.30 -3.23
N THR A 29 -6.47 -6.14 -3.37
CA THR A 29 -5.16 -5.65 -3.79
C THR A 29 -5.17 -5.12 -5.22
N ASP A 30 -5.93 -5.74 -6.11
CA ASP A 30 -6.06 -5.26 -7.50
C ASP A 30 -6.75 -3.90 -7.55
N VAL A 31 -7.82 -3.71 -6.78
CA VAL A 31 -8.53 -2.42 -6.72
C VAL A 31 -7.64 -1.34 -6.13
N VAL A 32 -6.90 -1.66 -5.06
CA VAL A 32 -5.95 -0.71 -4.46
C VAL A 32 -4.92 -0.28 -5.50
N ALA A 33 -4.35 -1.24 -6.24
CA ALA A 33 -3.36 -0.94 -7.26
C ALA A 33 -3.92 -0.03 -8.36
N GLU A 34 -5.14 -0.31 -8.83
CA GLU A 34 -5.78 0.50 -9.87
C GLU A 34 -6.07 1.93 -9.41
N GLU A 35 -6.58 2.09 -8.18
CA GLU A 35 -6.88 3.42 -7.64
C GLU A 35 -5.61 4.24 -7.44
N LEU A 36 -4.56 3.63 -6.92
CA LEU A 36 -3.28 4.31 -6.74
C LEU A 36 -2.64 4.67 -8.08
N LYS A 37 -2.82 3.84 -9.10
CA LYS A 37 -2.35 4.15 -10.44
C LYS A 37 -2.98 5.41 -11.01
N LYS A 38 -4.25 5.65 -10.68
CA LYS A 38 -4.97 6.87 -11.07
C LYS A 38 -4.60 8.09 -10.24
N GLY A 39 -3.81 7.91 -9.19
CA GLY A 39 -3.48 8.97 -8.24
C GLY A 39 -4.54 9.19 -7.16
N GLU A 40 -5.52 8.31 -7.07
CA GLU A 40 -6.56 8.38 -6.05
C GLU A 40 -6.12 7.71 -4.76
N LYS A 41 -6.71 8.12 -3.66
CA LYS A 41 -6.45 7.48 -2.37
C LYS A 41 -7.64 6.64 -1.93
N ILE A 42 -7.36 5.66 -1.09
CA ILE A 42 -8.40 4.81 -0.49
C ILE A 42 -8.33 4.98 1.01
N GLN A 43 -9.38 5.53 1.59
CA GLN A 43 -9.47 5.73 3.02
C GLN A 43 -10.34 4.65 3.66
N LEU A 44 -9.74 3.86 4.56
CA LEU A 44 -10.45 2.86 5.35
C LEU A 44 -10.58 3.38 6.77
N VAL A 45 -11.77 3.87 7.10
CA VAL A 45 -12.04 4.44 8.42
C VAL A 45 -11.75 3.40 9.51
N GLY A 46 -10.97 3.81 10.51
CA GLY A 46 -10.58 2.93 11.61
C GLY A 46 -9.39 2.02 11.31
N PHE A 47 -8.87 2.05 10.10
CA PHE A 47 -7.71 1.23 9.71
C PHE A 47 -6.55 2.08 9.20
N GLY A 48 -6.76 2.79 8.12
CA GLY A 48 -5.72 3.62 7.53
C GLY A 48 -6.07 4.07 6.13
N THR A 49 -5.12 4.72 5.49
CA THR A 49 -5.30 5.28 4.15
C THR A 49 -4.17 4.85 3.24
N PHE A 50 -4.52 4.30 2.09
CA PHE A 50 -3.57 4.07 0.99
C PHE A 50 -3.54 5.30 0.12
N GLU A 51 -2.36 5.82 -0.16
CA GLU A 51 -2.20 7.03 -0.96
C GLU A 51 -0.97 6.96 -1.85
N VAL A 52 -0.87 7.91 -2.76
CA VAL A 52 0.29 8.04 -3.63
C VAL A 52 1.07 9.26 -3.20
N SER A 53 2.37 9.09 -3.01
CA SER A 53 3.30 10.19 -2.79
C SER A 53 4.04 10.44 -4.10
N GLU A 54 4.01 11.67 -4.57
CA GLU A 54 4.75 12.06 -5.76
C GLU A 54 6.08 12.69 -5.36
N ARG A 55 7.14 12.25 -6.04
CA ARG A 55 8.44 12.89 -5.96
C ARG A 55 8.66 13.66 -7.24
N ALA A 56 8.83 14.97 -7.11
CA ALA A 56 9.12 15.83 -8.25
C ALA A 56 10.49 15.48 -8.85
N ALA A 57 10.63 15.72 -10.16
CA ALA A 57 11.93 15.63 -10.81
C ALA A 57 12.91 16.60 -10.14
N ARG A 58 14.13 16.17 -9.93
CA ARG A 58 15.18 16.99 -9.32
C ARG A 58 16.54 16.67 -9.92
N GLU A 59 17.48 17.57 -9.75
CA GLU A 59 18.86 17.33 -10.11
C GLU A 59 19.62 16.73 -8.95
N GLY A 60 20.39 15.71 -9.23
CA GLY A 60 21.33 15.11 -8.30
C GLY A 60 22.73 15.15 -8.88
N ARG A 61 23.70 14.69 -8.12
CA ARG A 61 25.08 14.54 -8.61
C ARG A 61 25.50 13.10 -8.57
N ASN A 62 26.20 12.67 -9.63
CA ASN A 62 26.81 11.38 -9.64
C ASN A 62 28.00 11.41 -8.68
N PRO A 63 28.03 10.59 -7.62
CA PRO A 63 29.10 10.63 -6.63
C PRO A 63 30.46 10.18 -7.18
N GLN A 64 30.50 9.46 -8.29
CA GLN A 64 31.73 8.98 -8.89
C GLN A 64 32.36 10.01 -9.83
N THR A 65 31.57 10.71 -10.61
CA THR A 65 32.03 11.65 -11.62
C THR A 65 31.80 13.09 -11.24
N GLY A 66 31.00 13.37 -10.23
CA GLY A 66 30.60 14.73 -9.87
C GLY A 66 29.67 15.41 -10.87
N ALA A 67 29.29 14.71 -11.95
CA ALA A 67 28.42 15.27 -12.95
C ALA A 67 26.98 15.36 -12.41
N SER A 68 26.25 16.41 -12.75
CA SER A 68 24.85 16.53 -12.41
C SER A 68 24.03 15.55 -13.25
N MET A 69 23.03 14.95 -12.63
CA MET A 69 22.10 14.05 -13.29
C MET A 69 20.67 14.43 -12.89
N LYS A 70 19.76 14.27 -13.82
CA LYS A 70 18.36 14.57 -13.58
C LYS A 70 17.63 13.32 -13.06
N ILE A 71 17.05 13.44 -11.89
CA ILE A 71 16.24 12.37 -11.31
C ILE A 71 14.80 12.58 -11.74
N ALA A 72 14.23 11.61 -12.46
CA ALA A 72 12.87 11.71 -12.97
C ALA A 72 11.85 11.73 -11.83
N ALA A 73 10.71 12.39 -12.08
CA ALA A 73 9.58 12.33 -11.18
C ALA A 73 9.09 10.89 -11.05
N SER A 74 8.71 10.50 -9.85
CA SER A 74 8.20 9.16 -9.58
C SER A 74 7.04 9.21 -8.61
N LYS A 75 6.19 8.17 -8.65
CA LYS A 75 5.08 7.99 -7.72
C LYS A 75 5.37 6.77 -6.85
N ALA A 76 5.13 6.91 -5.56
CA ALA A 76 5.32 5.81 -4.62
C ALA A 76 4.04 5.56 -3.83
N PRO A 77 3.58 4.30 -3.73
CA PRO A 77 2.45 3.97 -2.87
C PRO A 77 2.87 4.10 -1.41
N LYS A 78 1.97 4.62 -0.59
CA LYS A 78 2.17 4.75 0.85
C LYS A 78 0.91 4.32 1.60
N PHE A 79 1.12 3.78 2.78
CA PHE A 79 0.04 3.48 3.71
C PHE A 79 0.24 4.29 4.99
N LYS A 80 -0.77 5.07 5.35
CA LYS A 80 -0.81 5.79 6.61
C LYS A 80 -1.75 5.08 7.56
N ALA A 81 -1.23 4.54 8.65
CA ALA A 81 -2.05 3.90 9.66
C ALA A 81 -2.99 4.92 10.31
N GLY A 82 -4.24 4.52 10.50
CA GLY A 82 -5.21 5.32 11.23
C GLY A 82 -4.92 5.32 12.73
N LYS A 83 -5.50 6.28 13.45
CA LYS A 83 -5.30 6.38 14.89
C LYS A 83 -5.72 5.10 15.63
N ALA A 84 -6.86 4.53 15.26
CA ALA A 84 -7.35 3.31 15.89
C ALA A 84 -6.36 2.15 15.75
N LEU A 85 -5.77 1.99 14.55
CA LEU A 85 -4.79 0.94 14.32
C LEU A 85 -3.49 1.19 15.11
N LYS A 86 -3.03 2.45 15.14
CA LYS A 86 -1.85 2.83 15.92
C LYS A 86 -2.06 2.57 17.41
N ASP A 87 -3.21 2.94 17.93
CA ASP A 87 -3.54 2.74 19.35
C ASP A 87 -3.59 1.25 19.69
N LEU A 88 -4.17 0.45 18.80
CA LEU A 88 -4.25 -1.00 19.00
C LEU A 88 -2.87 -1.66 19.05
N VAL A 89 -1.96 -1.24 18.18
CA VAL A 89 -0.60 -1.78 18.11
C VAL A 89 0.21 -1.35 19.33
N ASN A 90 -0.06 -0.18 19.90
CA ASN A 90 0.64 0.36 21.06
C ASN A 90 -0.07 0.09 22.39
N ALA A 91 -1.09 -0.74 22.35
CA ALA A 91 -1.83 -1.11 23.56
C ALA A 91 -1.04 -2.04 24.46
#